data_b9642ba0d81774b3400d381adfd05467
#
_entry.id   b9642ba0d81774b3400d381adfd05467
#
_cell.length_a   1.000
_cell.length_b   1.000
_cell.length_c   1.000
_cell.angle_alpha   90.00
_cell.angle_beta   90.00
_cell.angle_gamma   90.00
#
_symmetry.space_group_name_H-M   'P 1'
#
loop_
_entity.id
_entity.type
_entity.pdbx_description
1 polymer ?
#
loop_
_entity_poly.entity_id
_entity_poly.type
_entity_poly.pdbx_seq_one_letter_code
_entity_poly.pdbx_strand_id
1 'polypeptide(L)'
;MRTIAIMNNKGGVGKTITAINLADILAADSHQRVVLVDCDGQANLTHFFLPTLGVEDAVTTGDILMGEGEPLWSENVIQLREGLSILPSSSGLYDLDLRAIHDGTSAPERLRQFAEAAADDGDVDWMIFDCPPGYTVSSVAALLAAHEVMIPVVADKFSIDGAFAVSDQVRRLAALRPSLRVRALLTQARSADVVTAARTVLARRGVPLYRTSIRRTDKVPESTVSLMPLREYSVHSSATRDYRCLARELMEV
;
A
#
# COMPACT_ATOMS: atom_id res chain seq x y z
N MET A 1 6.79 3.16 -15.00
CA MET A 1 6.40 3.15 -13.57
C MET A 1 5.57 1.91 -13.23
N ARG A 2 5.73 1.37 -12.02
CA ARG A 2 4.91 0.25 -11.48
C ARG A 2 4.08 0.74 -10.31
N THR A 3 2.82 0.30 -10.22
CA THR A 3 1.90 0.74 -9.16
C THR A 3 1.38 -0.47 -8.38
N ILE A 4 1.42 -0.39 -7.04
CA ILE A 4 0.98 -1.47 -6.14
C ILE A 4 -0.02 -0.91 -5.13
N ALA A 5 -1.21 -1.50 -5.04
CA ALA A 5 -2.15 -1.24 -3.95
C ALA A 5 -1.99 -2.30 -2.85
N ILE A 6 -1.67 -1.88 -1.64
CA ILE A 6 -1.55 -2.77 -0.49
C ILE A 6 -2.89 -2.78 0.26
N MET A 7 -3.64 -3.86 0.14
CA MET A 7 -5.02 -3.93 0.58
C MET A 7 -5.36 -5.23 1.30
N ASN A 8 -6.12 -5.14 2.37
CA ASN A 8 -6.85 -6.26 3.00
C ASN A 8 -7.99 -5.69 3.86
N ASN A 9 -9.13 -6.36 3.89
CA ASN A 9 -10.30 -5.96 4.67
C ASN A 9 -10.07 -6.09 6.19
N LYS A 10 -9.06 -6.86 6.62
CA LYS A 10 -8.71 -7.03 8.03
C LYS A 10 -7.70 -5.97 8.47
N GLY A 11 -7.96 -5.38 9.65
CA GLY A 11 -6.99 -4.53 10.34
C GLY A 11 -5.83 -5.34 10.95
N GLY A 12 -4.67 -4.70 11.14
CA GLY A 12 -3.51 -5.29 11.83
C GLY A 12 -2.74 -6.37 11.06
N VAL A 13 -3.01 -6.55 9.77
CA VAL A 13 -2.27 -7.52 8.91
C VAL A 13 -0.94 -6.98 8.37
N GLY A 14 -0.63 -5.72 8.65
CA GLY A 14 0.65 -5.09 8.27
C GLY A 14 0.63 -4.36 6.93
N LYS A 15 -0.50 -3.80 6.50
CA LYS A 15 -0.60 -2.98 5.27
C LYS A 15 0.37 -1.80 5.31
N THR A 16 0.15 -0.86 6.20
CA THR A 16 0.97 0.35 6.38
C THR A 16 2.45 0.02 6.64
N ILE A 17 2.73 -0.97 7.48
CA ILE A 17 4.09 -1.42 7.76
C ILE A 17 4.77 -1.96 6.50
N THR A 18 4.03 -2.65 5.64
CA THR A 18 4.56 -3.14 4.36
C THR A 18 4.82 -1.97 3.42
N ALA A 19 3.91 -0.98 3.32
CA ALA A 19 4.11 0.22 2.52
C ALA A 19 5.38 0.97 2.95
N ILE A 20 5.51 1.27 4.25
CA ILE A 20 6.69 1.95 4.82
C ILE A 20 7.99 1.25 4.44
N ASN A 21 8.10 -0.03 4.79
CA ASN A 21 9.38 -0.73 4.69
C ASN A 21 9.73 -1.13 3.25
N LEU A 22 8.74 -1.42 2.42
CA LEU A 22 8.97 -1.69 1.01
C LEU A 22 9.44 -0.45 0.27
N ALA A 23 8.75 0.69 0.46
CA ALA A 23 9.12 1.96 -0.15
C ALA A 23 10.51 2.43 0.30
N ASP A 24 10.79 2.34 1.60
CA ASP A 24 12.07 2.70 2.18
C ASP A 24 13.23 1.88 1.56
N ILE A 25 13.07 0.57 1.44
CA ILE A 25 14.09 -0.32 0.88
C ILE A 25 14.24 -0.12 -0.64
N LEU A 26 13.14 0.05 -1.38
CA LEU A 26 13.21 0.34 -2.82
C LEU A 26 13.96 1.64 -3.08
N ALA A 27 13.68 2.69 -2.33
CA ALA A 27 14.36 3.97 -2.49
C ALA A 27 15.83 3.90 -2.07
N ALA A 28 16.13 3.42 -0.87
CA ALA A 28 17.47 3.50 -0.30
C ALA A 28 18.44 2.40 -0.76
N ASP A 29 17.96 1.14 -0.81
CA ASP A 29 18.82 0.00 -1.13
C ASP A 29 18.85 -0.30 -2.64
N SER A 30 17.80 0.10 -3.38
CA SER A 30 17.67 -0.20 -4.82
C SER A 30 17.69 1.06 -5.71
N HIS A 31 17.87 2.25 -5.12
CA HIS A 31 17.95 3.55 -5.81
C HIS A 31 16.76 3.82 -6.74
N GLN A 32 15.57 3.35 -6.34
CA GLN A 32 14.33 3.59 -7.07
C GLN A 32 13.68 4.88 -6.59
N ARG A 33 12.97 5.56 -7.50
CA ARG A 33 12.16 6.74 -7.15
C ARG A 33 10.75 6.27 -6.82
N VAL A 34 10.38 6.42 -5.55
CA VAL A 34 9.16 5.85 -4.97
C VAL A 34 8.25 6.95 -4.47
N VAL A 35 6.97 6.88 -4.85
CA VAL A 35 5.90 7.69 -4.29
C VAL A 35 5.00 6.81 -3.43
N LEU A 36 4.89 7.14 -2.16
CA LEU A 36 3.86 6.60 -1.27
C LEU A 36 2.58 7.41 -1.43
N VAL A 37 1.43 6.74 -1.45
CA VAL A 37 0.12 7.39 -1.43
C VAL A 37 -0.67 6.83 -0.27
N ASP A 38 -0.94 7.66 0.73
CA ASP A 38 -1.77 7.30 1.88
C ASP A 38 -3.25 7.42 1.50
N CYS A 39 -3.95 6.29 1.44
CA CYS A 39 -5.37 6.20 1.10
C CYS A 39 -6.26 5.93 2.33
N ASP A 40 -5.70 5.93 3.55
CA ASP A 40 -6.44 5.70 4.79
C ASP A 40 -6.75 7.03 5.48
N GLY A 41 -8.02 7.30 5.78
CA GLY A 41 -8.43 8.48 6.55
C GLY A 41 -7.90 8.52 7.99
N GLN A 42 -7.33 7.41 8.49
CA GLN A 42 -6.57 7.40 9.74
C GLN A 42 -5.19 8.05 9.59
N ALA A 43 -4.70 8.23 8.37
CA ALA A 43 -3.42 8.87 8.04
C ALA A 43 -2.21 8.27 8.77
N ASN A 44 -2.23 6.96 9.05
CA ASN A 44 -1.15 6.31 9.80
C ASN A 44 0.19 6.34 9.05
N LEU A 45 0.18 6.19 7.72
CA LEU A 45 1.37 6.30 6.89
C LEU A 45 1.91 7.73 6.89
N THR A 46 1.01 8.70 6.77
CA THR A 46 1.31 10.14 6.84
C THR A 46 1.94 10.51 8.18
N HIS A 47 1.29 10.16 9.29
CA HIS A 47 1.80 10.45 10.64
C HIS A 47 3.14 9.76 10.94
N PHE A 48 3.41 8.62 10.33
CA PHE A 48 4.69 7.93 10.50
C PHE A 48 5.87 8.76 9.96
N PHE A 49 5.73 9.36 8.80
CA PHE A 49 6.80 10.15 8.16
C PHE A 49 6.72 11.64 8.49
N LEU A 50 5.52 12.17 8.74
CA LEU A 50 5.23 13.59 8.91
C LEU A 50 4.39 13.81 10.19
N PRO A 51 4.93 13.50 11.38
CA PRO A 51 4.15 13.50 12.63
C PRO A 51 3.66 14.88 13.05
N THR A 52 4.21 15.95 12.47
CA THR A 52 3.85 17.36 12.78
C THR A 52 3.14 18.05 11.60
N LEU A 53 2.81 17.35 10.53
CA LEU A 53 2.14 17.94 9.38
C LEU A 53 0.72 18.39 9.78
N GLY A 54 0.43 19.66 9.61
CA GLY A 54 -0.95 20.19 9.66
C GLY A 54 -1.69 19.82 8.36
N VAL A 55 -2.96 19.45 8.49
CA VAL A 55 -3.79 19.07 7.31
C VAL A 55 -3.94 20.24 6.32
N GLU A 56 -3.85 21.49 6.82
CA GLU A 56 -3.99 22.71 6.02
C GLU A 56 -2.72 23.07 5.23
N ASP A 57 -1.61 22.37 5.49
CA ASP A 57 -0.30 22.71 4.94
C ASP A 57 0.06 21.90 3.67
N ALA A 58 -0.77 20.96 3.24
CA ALA A 58 -0.47 20.10 2.11
C ALA A 58 -1.72 19.61 1.36
N VAL A 59 -1.58 19.40 0.06
CA VAL A 59 -2.59 18.67 -0.72
C VAL A 59 -2.60 17.20 -0.29
N THR A 60 -3.79 16.67 -0.05
CA THR A 60 -3.99 15.30 0.41
C THR A 60 -4.58 14.39 -0.68
N THR A 61 -4.54 13.10 -0.46
CA THR A 61 -5.25 12.12 -1.32
C THR A 61 -6.75 12.46 -1.42
N GLY A 62 -7.34 12.98 -0.33
CA GLY A 62 -8.73 13.45 -0.31
C GLY A 62 -8.97 14.58 -1.28
N ASP A 63 -8.10 15.59 -1.30
CA ASP A 63 -8.22 16.76 -2.18
C ASP A 63 -8.10 16.36 -3.66
N ILE A 64 -7.17 15.46 -3.99
CA ILE A 64 -7.05 14.90 -5.34
C ILE A 64 -8.35 14.21 -5.75
N LEU A 65 -8.94 13.39 -4.88
CA LEU A 65 -10.16 12.65 -5.17
C LEU A 65 -11.40 13.53 -5.21
N MET A 66 -11.45 14.61 -4.45
CA MET A 66 -12.53 15.60 -4.48
C MET A 66 -12.47 16.52 -5.69
N GLY A 67 -11.37 16.55 -6.39
CA GLY A 67 -11.18 17.40 -7.57
C GLY A 67 -10.76 18.82 -7.23
N GLU A 68 -10.28 19.07 -6.05
CA GLU A 68 -9.74 20.34 -5.60
C GLU A 68 -8.29 20.47 -6.08
N GLY A 69 -8.08 20.80 -7.36
CA GLY A 69 -6.78 21.01 -7.98
C GLY A 69 -6.50 20.13 -9.21
N GLU A 70 -5.50 20.50 -9.98
CA GLU A 70 -4.96 19.68 -11.07
C GLU A 70 -4.21 18.47 -10.45
N PRO A 71 -4.32 17.26 -11.03
CA PRO A 71 -3.62 16.08 -10.52
C PRO A 71 -2.13 16.10 -10.91
N LEU A 72 -1.46 17.23 -10.72
CA LEU A 72 -0.02 17.39 -10.96
C LEU A 72 0.72 16.68 -9.83
N TRP A 73 1.26 15.51 -10.11
CA TRP A 73 1.89 14.68 -9.09
C TRP A 73 3.09 15.37 -8.41
N SER A 74 3.94 16.07 -9.16
CA SER A 74 5.17 16.66 -8.64
C SER A 74 4.94 17.82 -7.67
N GLU A 75 3.82 18.54 -7.81
CA GLU A 75 3.47 19.67 -6.95
C GLU A 75 2.73 19.23 -5.68
N ASN A 76 2.12 18.04 -5.70
CA ASN A 76 1.25 17.55 -4.64
C ASN A 76 1.91 16.52 -3.73
N VAL A 77 3.14 16.09 -4.01
CA VAL A 77 3.88 15.17 -3.15
C VAL A 77 4.89 15.91 -2.28
N ILE A 78 5.05 15.43 -1.05
CA ILE A 78 6.08 15.91 -0.12
C ILE A 78 7.29 14.99 -0.24
N GLN A 79 8.45 15.57 -0.53
CA GLN A 79 9.70 14.81 -0.51
C GLN A 79 10.11 14.50 0.93
N LEU A 80 10.20 13.21 1.26
CA LEU A 80 10.63 12.73 2.57
C LEU A 80 12.16 12.64 2.67
N ARG A 81 12.77 12.18 1.59
CA ARG A 81 14.22 12.05 1.39
C ARG A 81 14.51 11.78 -0.08
N GLU A 82 15.78 11.65 -0.44
CA GLU A 82 16.19 11.29 -1.78
C GLU A 82 15.53 9.98 -2.23
N GLY A 83 14.88 10.00 -3.37
CA GLY A 83 14.16 8.87 -3.97
C GLY A 83 12.86 8.46 -3.28
N LEU A 84 12.39 9.15 -2.24
CA LEU A 84 11.14 8.82 -1.54
C LEU A 84 10.29 10.05 -1.29
N SER A 85 9.07 10.04 -1.79
CA SER A 85 8.06 11.07 -1.58
C SER A 85 6.73 10.47 -1.12
N ILE A 86 5.83 11.30 -0.59
CA ILE A 86 4.50 10.91 -0.14
C ILE A 86 3.43 11.90 -0.62
N LEU A 87 2.30 11.37 -1.09
CA LEU A 87 1.02 12.07 -1.11
C LEU A 87 0.32 11.76 0.22
N PRO A 88 0.17 12.75 1.11
CA PRO A 88 -0.36 12.51 2.45
C PRO A 88 -1.88 12.31 2.45
N SER A 89 -2.41 11.82 3.56
CA SER A 89 -3.83 11.66 3.82
C SER A 89 -4.30 12.54 4.98
N SER A 90 -5.62 12.66 5.08
CA SER A 90 -6.29 13.31 6.21
C SER A 90 -7.64 12.66 6.49
N SER A 91 -8.27 13.04 7.59
CA SER A 91 -9.64 12.63 7.92
C SER A 91 -10.69 13.06 6.88
N GLY A 92 -10.36 13.97 5.97
CA GLY A 92 -11.23 14.37 4.85
C GLY A 92 -11.64 13.22 3.93
N LEU A 93 -10.89 12.10 3.93
CA LEU A 93 -11.30 10.90 3.20
C LEU A 93 -12.61 10.29 3.73
N TYR A 94 -12.93 10.46 5.02
CA TYR A 94 -14.23 10.01 5.56
C TYR A 94 -15.39 10.86 5.03
N ASP A 95 -15.17 12.15 4.84
CA ASP A 95 -16.18 13.04 4.25
C ASP A 95 -16.44 12.69 2.78
N LEU A 96 -15.40 12.28 2.06
CA LEU A 96 -15.52 11.78 0.69
C LEU A 96 -16.39 10.53 0.61
N ASP A 97 -16.22 9.57 1.51
CA ASP A 97 -17.06 8.37 1.57
C ASP A 97 -18.54 8.72 1.87
N LEU A 98 -18.78 9.68 2.78
CA LEU A 98 -20.13 10.15 3.09
C LEU A 98 -20.77 10.87 1.90
N ARG A 99 -20.02 11.72 1.18
CA ARG A 99 -20.50 12.39 -0.05
C ARG A 99 -20.83 11.39 -1.14
N ALA A 100 -19.98 10.35 -1.33
CA ALA A 100 -20.24 9.32 -2.33
C ALA A 100 -21.54 8.56 -2.07
N ILE A 101 -21.90 8.33 -0.81
CA ILE A 101 -23.15 7.69 -0.41
C ILE A 101 -24.35 8.63 -0.62
N HIS A 102 -24.21 9.92 -0.29
CA HIS A 102 -25.31 10.88 -0.29
C HIS A 102 -25.60 11.42 -1.70
N ASP A 103 -24.57 11.83 -2.44
CA ASP A 103 -24.70 12.58 -3.69
C ASP A 103 -24.33 11.73 -4.92
N GLY A 104 -23.81 10.52 -4.72
CA GLY A 104 -23.28 9.69 -5.80
C GLY A 104 -22.04 10.29 -6.49
N THR A 105 -21.47 11.35 -5.93
CA THR A 105 -20.29 12.02 -6.48
C THR A 105 -19.03 11.37 -5.93
N SER A 106 -18.28 10.73 -6.78
CA SER A 106 -16.92 10.29 -6.50
C SER A 106 -16.12 10.28 -7.80
N ALA A 107 -14.86 10.62 -7.71
CA ALA A 107 -13.96 10.63 -8.87
C ALA A 107 -12.77 9.66 -8.63
N PRO A 108 -13.02 8.34 -8.48
CA PRO A 108 -11.94 7.38 -8.22
C PRO A 108 -10.92 7.33 -9.37
N GLU A 109 -11.29 7.74 -10.57
CA GLU A 109 -10.42 7.86 -11.74
C GLU A 109 -9.31 8.90 -11.57
N ARG A 110 -9.49 9.89 -10.69
CA ARG A 110 -8.48 10.96 -10.50
C ARG A 110 -7.17 10.44 -9.94
N LEU A 111 -7.19 9.43 -9.07
CA LEU A 111 -5.96 8.83 -8.57
C LEU A 111 -5.23 8.04 -9.68
N ARG A 112 -5.97 7.48 -10.65
CA ARG A 112 -5.38 6.88 -11.84
C ARG A 112 -4.74 7.96 -12.73
N GLN A 113 -5.41 9.09 -12.94
CA GLN A 113 -4.84 10.22 -13.70
C GLN A 113 -3.57 10.77 -13.03
N PHE A 114 -3.57 10.88 -11.70
CA PHE A 114 -2.37 11.25 -10.93
C PHE A 114 -1.21 10.28 -11.16
N ALA A 115 -1.48 8.97 -11.15
CA ALA A 115 -0.47 7.95 -11.41
C ALA A 115 0.01 7.97 -12.87
N GLU A 116 -0.88 8.22 -13.82
CA GLU A 116 -0.53 8.33 -15.25
C GLU A 116 0.35 9.56 -15.51
N ALA A 117 0.04 10.71 -14.92
CA ALA A 117 0.88 11.91 -15.00
C ALA A 117 2.30 11.65 -14.46
N ALA A 118 2.41 10.98 -13.32
CA ALA A 118 3.71 10.59 -12.77
C ALA A 118 4.47 9.58 -13.65
N ALA A 119 3.77 8.74 -14.40
CA ALA A 119 4.38 7.80 -15.34
C ALA A 119 4.88 8.50 -16.61
N ASP A 120 4.14 9.48 -17.11
CA ASP A 120 4.45 10.23 -18.34
C ASP A 120 5.67 11.13 -18.13
N ASP A 121 5.84 11.73 -16.95
CA ASP A 121 7.03 12.52 -16.59
C ASP A 121 8.31 11.64 -16.49
N GLY A 122 8.15 10.33 -16.30
CA GLY A 122 9.27 9.40 -16.23
C GLY A 122 10.13 9.49 -14.97
N ASP A 123 9.71 10.29 -13.99
CA ASP A 123 10.48 10.58 -12.76
C ASP A 123 10.12 9.67 -11.57
N VAL A 124 9.20 8.73 -11.74
CA VAL A 124 8.77 7.78 -10.73
C VAL A 124 8.93 6.35 -11.24
N ASP A 125 9.58 5.49 -10.46
CA ASP A 125 9.74 4.07 -10.78
C ASP A 125 8.63 3.23 -10.12
N TRP A 126 8.20 3.62 -8.90
CA TRP A 126 7.19 2.93 -8.11
C TRP A 126 6.21 3.90 -7.47
N MET A 127 4.91 3.53 -7.49
CA MET A 127 3.88 4.18 -6.68
C MET A 127 3.18 3.12 -5.83
N ILE A 128 3.14 3.33 -4.50
CA ILE A 128 2.63 2.37 -3.53
C ILE A 128 1.46 3.02 -2.77
N PHE A 129 0.27 2.46 -2.95
CA PHE A 129 -0.95 2.89 -2.27
C PHE A 129 -1.14 2.09 -0.97
N ASP A 130 -1.16 2.76 0.17
CA ASP A 130 -1.55 2.16 1.47
C ASP A 130 -3.05 2.32 1.65
N CYS A 131 -3.81 1.25 1.52
CA CYS A 131 -5.26 1.27 1.55
C CYS A 131 -5.84 1.03 2.95
N PRO A 132 -6.98 1.67 3.31
CA PRO A 132 -7.71 1.37 4.54
C PRO A 132 -8.24 -0.07 4.56
N PRO A 133 -8.71 -0.56 5.71
CA PRO A 133 -9.49 -1.80 5.75
C PRO A 133 -10.86 -1.55 5.12
N GLY A 134 -11.23 -2.36 4.12
CA GLY A 134 -12.53 -2.28 3.43
C GLY A 134 -12.48 -1.59 2.07
N TYR A 135 -13.68 -1.35 1.53
CA TYR A 135 -13.89 -0.74 0.22
C TYR A 135 -14.45 0.67 0.39
N THR A 136 -13.54 1.62 0.55
CA THR A 136 -13.79 3.06 0.54
C THR A 136 -13.62 3.62 -0.87
N VAL A 137 -14.00 4.86 -1.10
CA VAL A 137 -13.76 5.55 -2.38
C VAL A 137 -12.26 5.55 -2.70
N SER A 138 -11.41 5.85 -1.70
CA SER A 138 -9.95 5.88 -1.87
C SER A 138 -9.36 4.51 -2.19
N SER A 139 -9.84 3.42 -1.55
CA SER A 139 -9.37 2.08 -1.85
C SER A 139 -9.79 1.60 -3.25
N VAL A 140 -10.98 1.96 -3.70
CA VAL A 140 -11.43 1.69 -5.08
C VAL A 140 -10.59 2.49 -6.07
N ALA A 141 -10.30 3.77 -5.77
CA ALA A 141 -9.43 4.60 -6.60
C ALA A 141 -8.01 4.00 -6.72
N ALA A 142 -7.44 3.53 -5.61
CA ALA A 142 -6.14 2.84 -5.60
C ALA A 142 -6.17 1.56 -6.46
N LEU A 143 -7.25 0.76 -6.40
CA LEU A 143 -7.41 -0.42 -7.26
C LEU A 143 -7.47 -0.06 -8.75
N LEU A 144 -8.13 1.05 -9.10
CA LEU A 144 -8.19 1.53 -10.49
C LEU A 144 -6.84 2.07 -10.98
N ALA A 145 -6.00 2.58 -10.11
CA ALA A 145 -4.67 3.09 -10.42
C ALA A 145 -3.58 2.00 -10.41
N ALA A 146 -3.81 0.87 -9.73
CA ALA A 146 -2.80 -0.15 -9.51
C ALA A 146 -2.58 -1.07 -10.73
N HIS A 147 -1.34 -1.53 -10.92
CA HIS A 147 -0.99 -2.68 -11.76
C HIS A 147 -1.07 -4.00 -11.00
N GLU A 148 -0.86 -3.94 -9.68
CA GLU A 148 -0.87 -5.11 -8.82
C GLU A 148 -1.50 -4.79 -7.45
N VAL A 149 -2.28 -5.75 -6.95
CA VAL A 149 -2.79 -5.74 -5.58
C VAL A 149 -1.96 -6.70 -4.74
N MET A 150 -1.27 -6.17 -3.73
CA MET A 150 -0.58 -6.94 -2.70
C MET A 150 -1.51 -7.10 -1.52
N ILE A 151 -1.82 -8.35 -1.14
CA ILE A 151 -2.69 -8.66 -0.01
C ILE A 151 -1.85 -9.17 1.16
N PRO A 152 -1.50 -8.35 2.16
CA PRO A 152 -0.86 -8.84 3.39
C PRO A 152 -1.80 -9.76 4.15
N VAL A 153 -1.33 -10.96 4.51
CA VAL A 153 -2.12 -12.02 5.16
C VAL A 153 -1.35 -12.58 6.35
N VAL A 154 -1.92 -12.47 7.54
CA VAL A 154 -1.44 -13.26 8.68
C VAL A 154 -1.92 -14.71 8.49
N ALA A 155 -1.11 -15.68 8.86
CA ALA A 155 -1.46 -17.09 8.72
C ALA A 155 -2.48 -17.54 9.80
N ASP A 156 -3.66 -16.90 9.79
CA ASP A 156 -4.83 -17.24 10.58
C ASP A 156 -6.09 -17.30 9.69
N LYS A 157 -7.12 -17.98 10.15
CA LYS A 157 -8.34 -18.21 9.38
C LYS A 157 -8.98 -16.90 8.89
N PHE A 158 -9.13 -15.93 9.76
CA PHE A 158 -9.84 -14.69 9.43
C PHE A 158 -9.07 -13.82 8.41
N SER A 159 -7.74 -13.80 8.50
CA SER A 159 -6.91 -13.10 7.53
C SER A 159 -6.93 -13.77 6.15
N ILE A 160 -6.96 -15.10 6.12
CA ILE A 160 -7.06 -15.89 4.89
C ILE A 160 -8.45 -15.70 4.24
N ASP A 161 -9.52 -15.72 5.02
CA ASP A 161 -10.87 -15.44 4.52
C ASP A 161 -10.99 -14.00 3.97
N GLY A 162 -10.37 -13.03 4.63
CA GLY A 162 -10.26 -11.65 4.14
C GLY A 162 -9.49 -11.54 2.82
N ALA A 163 -8.41 -12.31 2.65
CA ALA A 163 -7.66 -12.35 1.40
C ALA A 163 -8.49 -12.94 0.25
N PHE A 164 -9.31 -13.95 0.50
CA PHE A 164 -10.24 -14.47 -0.51
C PHE A 164 -11.25 -13.42 -0.93
N ALA A 165 -11.86 -12.69 0.02
CA ALA A 165 -12.82 -11.65 -0.29
C ALA A 165 -12.19 -10.55 -1.18
N VAL A 166 -10.98 -10.09 -0.85
CA VAL A 166 -10.25 -9.12 -1.67
C VAL A 166 -9.92 -9.70 -3.05
N SER A 167 -9.39 -10.94 -3.12
CA SER A 167 -9.05 -11.58 -4.39
C SER A 167 -10.28 -11.73 -5.30
N ASP A 168 -11.43 -12.12 -4.76
CA ASP A 168 -12.67 -12.27 -5.53
C ASP A 168 -13.18 -10.92 -6.02
N GLN A 169 -13.06 -9.86 -5.22
CA GLN A 169 -13.43 -8.51 -5.63
C GLN A 169 -12.51 -7.99 -6.74
N VAL A 170 -11.20 -8.17 -6.60
CA VAL A 170 -10.24 -7.80 -7.65
C VAL A 170 -10.52 -8.55 -8.95
N ARG A 171 -10.87 -9.83 -8.89
CA ARG A 171 -11.26 -10.60 -10.08
C ARG A 171 -12.52 -10.04 -10.77
N ARG A 172 -13.49 -9.53 -10.02
CA ARG A 172 -14.66 -8.85 -10.60
C ARG A 172 -14.26 -7.55 -11.29
N LEU A 173 -13.36 -6.79 -10.70
CA LEU A 173 -12.79 -5.58 -11.32
C LEU A 173 -11.88 -5.89 -12.51
N ALA A 174 -11.25 -7.07 -12.55
CA ALA A 174 -10.43 -7.51 -13.68
C ALA A 174 -11.22 -7.64 -14.98
N ALA A 175 -12.56 -7.74 -14.94
CA ALA A 175 -13.41 -7.60 -16.13
C ALA A 175 -13.28 -6.22 -16.77
N LEU A 176 -13.02 -5.17 -15.98
CA LEU A 176 -12.79 -3.80 -16.42
C LEU A 176 -11.28 -3.50 -16.61
N ARG A 177 -10.40 -4.23 -15.92
CA ARG A 177 -8.94 -4.10 -15.98
C ARG A 177 -8.24 -5.47 -16.05
N PRO A 178 -8.17 -6.10 -17.24
CA PRO A 178 -7.59 -7.45 -17.40
C PRO A 178 -6.12 -7.57 -16.98
N SER A 179 -5.38 -6.45 -16.95
CA SER A 179 -3.97 -6.41 -16.56
C SER A 179 -3.72 -6.36 -15.05
N LEU A 180 -4.77 -6.15 -14.23
CA LEU A 180 -4.63 -6.07 -12.78
C LEU A 180 -4.28 -7.44 -12.18
N ARG A 181 -3.12 -7.53 -11.56
CA ARG A 181 -2.64 -8.74 -10.89
C ARG A 181 -2.96 -8.71 -9.40
N VAL A 182 -3.08 -9.88 -8.78
CA VAL A 182 -3.25 -10.00 -7.34
C VAL A 182 -2.31 -11.06 -6.80
N ARG A 183 -1.59 -10.74 -5.71
CA ARG A 183 -0.74 -11.70 -4.98
C ARG A 183 -0.86 -11.51 -3.47
N ALA A 184 -0.90 -12.61 -2.72
CA ALA A 184 -0.89 -12.57 -1.26
C ALA A 184 0.56 -12.56 -0.72
N LEU A 185 0.81 -11.73 0.28
CA LEU A 185 2.05 -11.67 1.05
C LEU A 185 1.79 -12.20 2.46
N LEU A 186 2.39 -13.33 2.82
CA LEU A 186 2.32 -13.80 4.20
C LEU A 186 3.15 -12.90 5.12
N THR A 187 2.47 -12.35 6.13
CA THR A 187 3.07 -11.44 7.12
C THR A 187 2.99 -12.06 8.51
N GLN A 188 3.80 -11.51 9.44
CA GLN A 188 3.85 -11.97 10.83
C GLN A 188 4.07 -13.49 10.96
N ALA A 189 4.83 -14.07 10.04
CA ALA A 189 5.12 -15.49 9.99
C ALA A 189 5.85 -15.96 11.25
N ARG A 190 5.31 -16.99 11.92
CA ARG A 190 5.87 -17.52 13.18
C ARG A 190 6.55 -18.87 13.00
N SER A 191 5.87 -19.83 12.39
CA SER A 191 6.42 -21.17 12.17
C SER A 191 6.30 -21.58 10.70
N ALA A 192 7.23 -22.43 10.25
CA ALA A 192 7.25 -22.93 8.89
C ALA A 192 5.99 -23.74 8.54
N ASP A 193 5.49 -24.55 9.49
CA ASP A 193 4.31 -25.40 9.27
C ASP A 193 3.05 -24.57 9.03
N VAL A 194 2.84 -23.54 9.85
CA VAL A 194 1.69 -22.62 9.72
C VAL A 194 1.77 -21.84 8.40
N VAL A 195 2.96 -21.37 8.02
CA VAL A 195 3.19 -20.71 6.74
C VAL A 195 2.89 -21.64 5.57
N THR A 196 3.37 -22.89 5.63
CA THR A 196 3.14 -23.90 4.59
C THR A 196 1.65 -24.24 4.45
N ALA A 197 0.95 -24.40 5.57
CA ALA A 197 -0.49 -24.63 5.59
C ALA A 197 -1.26 -23.45 4.95
N ALA A 198 -0.93 -22.21 5.35
CA ALA A 198 -1.55 -21.02 4.78
C ALA A 198 -1.30 -20.90 3.27
N ARG A 199 -0.06 -21.14 2.81
CA ARG A 199 0.29 -21.19 1.38
C ARG A 199 -0.56 -22.20 0.62
N THR A 200 -0.70 -23.41 1.18
CA THR A 200 -1.50 -24.48 0.57
C THR A 200 -2.97 -24.08 0.43
N VAL A 201 -3.54 -23.47 1.47
CA VAL A 201 -4.95 -23.03 1.46
C VAL A 201 -5.19 -21.93 0.43
N LEU A 202 -4.32 -20.92 0.39
CA LEU A 202 -4.41 -19.81 -0.56
C LEU A 202 -4.24 -20.30 -2.02
N ALA A 203 -3.23 -21.16 -2.26
CA ALA A 203 -2.97 -21.71 -3.58
C ALA A 203 -4.13 -22.59 -4.11
N ARG A 204 -4.75 -23.41 -3.24
CA ARG A 204 -5.92 -24.24 -3.61
C ARG A 204 -7.12 -23.41 -4.07
N ARG A 205 -7.26 -22.19 -3.58
CA ARG A 205 -8.29 -21.24 -4.04
C ARG A 205 -7.82 -20.32 -5.18
N GLY A 206 -6.64 -20.60 -5.75
CA GLY A 206 -6.10 -19.86 -6.88
C GLY A 206 -5.68 -18.42 -6.54
N VAL A 207 -5.31 -18.14 -5.28
CA VAL A 207 -4.69 -16.86 -4.91
C VAL A 207 -3.17 -17.02 -5.05
N PRO A 208 -2.54 -16.34 -6.03
CA PRO A 208 -1.09 -16.35 -6.17
C PRO A 208 -0.42 -15.75 -4.93
N LEU A 209 0.79 -16.22 -4.62
CA LEU A 209 1.55 -15.75 -3.47
C LEU A 209 2.93 -15.24 -3.89
N TYR A 210 3.42 -14.28 -3.13
CA TYR A 210 4.85 -13.97 -3.13
C TYR A 210 5.66 -15.16 -2.57
N ARG A 211 6.85 -15.39 -3.12
CA ARG A 211 7.80 -16.39 -2.58
C ARG A 211 8.22 -16.01 -1.16
N THR A 212 8.44 -14.71 -0.97
CA THR A 212 8.81 -14.11 0.31
C THR A 212 7.66 -14.17 1.32
N SER A 213 8.01 -14.33 2.59
CA SER A 213 7.11 -14.13 3.74
C SER A 213 7.80 -13.26 4.77
N ILE A 214 7.06 -12.35 5.39
CA ILE A 214 7.61 -11.43 6.41
C ILE A 214 7.47 -12.08 7.78
N ARG A 215 8.59 -12.39 8.42
CA ARG A 215 8.61 -13.00 9.75
C ARG A 215 8.19 -12.01 10.83
N ARG A 216 7.55 -12.55 11.86
CA ARG A 216 7.22 -11.77 13.06
C ARG A 216 8.49 -11.47 13.85
N THR A 217 8.63 -10.22 14.28
CA THR A 217 9.67 -9.76 15.19
C THR A 217 9.17 -8.54 15.96
N ASP A 218 9.60 -8.40 17.21
CA ASP A 218 9.26 -7.26 18.07
C ASP A 218 9.91 -5.95 17.55
N LYS A 219 10.90 -6.05 16.65
CA LYS A 219 11.50 -4.88 16.01
C LYS A 219 10.50 -4.10 15.13
N VAL A 220 9.41 -4.74 14.67
CA VAL A 220 8.36 -4.07 13.90
C VAL A 220 7.58 -3.06 14.77
N PRO A 221 6.91 -3.45 15.88
CA PRO A 221 6.24 -2.45 16.73
C PRO A 221 7.21 -1.44 17.34
N GLU A 222 8.44 -1.83 17.73
CA GLU A 222 9.44 -0.90 18.23
C GLU A 222 9.77 0.19 17.18
N SER A 223 9.94 -0.17 15.90
CA SER A 223 10.24 0.76 14.83
C SER A 223 9.09 1.75 14.57
N THR A 224 7.83 1.32 14.73
CA THR A 224 6.67 2.21 14.58
C THR A 224 6.57 3.22 15.72
N VAL A 225 6.85 2.83 16.94
CA VAL A 225 6.91 3.76 18.08
C VAL A 225 8.02 4.80 17.89
N SER A 226 9.14 4.38 17.31
CA SER A 226 10.28 5.26 17.02
C SER A 226 10.12 6.09 15.74
N LEU A 227 9.03 5.90 14.97
CA LEU A 227 8.80 6.52 13.66
C LEU A 227 10.00 6.35 12.70
N MET A 228 10.62 5.17 12.73
CA MET A 228 11.78 4.84 11.90
C MET A 228 11.50 3.58 11.06
N PRO A 229 11.76 3.57 9.74
CA PRO A 229 11.70 2.35 8.95
C PRO A 229 12.65 1.28 9.51
N LEU A 230 12.28 0.01 9.35
CA LEU A 230 13.08 -1.13 9.88
C LEU A 230 14.52 -1.14 9.38
N ARG A 231 14.77 -0.68 8.16
CA ARG A 231 16.13 -0.59 7.59
C ARG A 231 17.03 0.33 8.43
N GLU A 232 16.48 1.37 9.01
CA GLU A 232 17.19 2.32 9.89
C GLU A 232 17.15 1.85 11.34
N TYR A 233 15.98 1.44 11.83
CA TYR A 233 15.80 1.03 13.22
C TYR A 233 16.53 -0.27 13.58
N SER A 234 16.48 -1.28 12.69
CA SER A 234 17.08 -2.60 12.95
C SER A 234 17.51 -3.28 11.65
N VAL A 235 18.64 -2.86 11.13
CA VAL A 235 19.20 -3.24 9.82
C VAL A 235 19.36 -4.76 9.63
N HIS A 236 19.58 -5.49 10.71
CA HIS A 236 19.82 -6.94 10.74
C HIS A 236 18.62 -7.75 11.21
N SER A 237 17.46 -7.14 11.46
CA SER A 237 16.27 -7.89 11.88
C SER A 237 15.80 -8.87 10.79
N SER A 238 15.09 -9.91 11.21
CA SER A 238 14.53 -10.88 10.27
C SER A 238 13.58 -10.21 9.27
N ALA A 239 12.71 -9.31 9.77
CA ALA A 239 11.76 -8.60 8.92
C ALA A 239 12.46 -7.66 7.92
N THR A 240 13.52 -6.95 8.31
CA THR A 240 14.32 -6.12 7.39
C THR A 240 14.86 -6.94 6.22
N ARG A 241 15.44 -8.11 6.54
CA ARG A 241 15.94 -9.04 5.52
C ARG A 241 14.83 -9.55 4.61
N ASP A 242 13.68 -9.85 5.18
CA ASP A 242 12.52 -10.34 4.43
C ASP A 242 11.96 -9.26 3.49
N TYR A 243 11.85 -7.99 3.93
CA TYR A 243 11.44 -6.89 3.05
C TYR A 243 12.45 -6.63 1.93
N ARG A 244 13.76 -6.80 2.19
CA ARG A 244 14.78 -6.77 1.12
C ARG A 244 14.60 -7.90 0.10
N CYS A 245 14.22 -9.09 0.55
CA CYS A 245 13.87 -10.19 -0.34
C CYS A 245 12.62 -9.88 -1.16
N LEU A 246 11.59 -9.28 -0.54
CA LEU A 246 10.36 -8.87 -1.22
C LEU A 246 10.64 -7.81 -2.29
N ALA A 247 11.45 -6.80 -1.98
CA ALA A 247 11.83 -5.76 -2.96
C ALA A 247 12.55 -6.37 -4.17
N ARG A 248 13.50 -7.29 -3.95
CA ARG A 248 14.18 -8.01 -5.05
C ARG A 248 13.21 -8.85 -5.85
N GLU A 249 12.30 -9.59 -5.19
CA GLU A 249 11.27 -10.39 -5.87
C GLU A 249 10.37 -9.53 -6.76
N LEU A 250 10.05 -8.33 -6.33
CA LEU A 250 9.26 -7.37 -7.12
C LEU A 250 10.03 -6.86 -8.33
N MET A 251 11.33 -6.61 -8.22
CA MET A 251 12.16 -6.10 -9.32
C MET A 251 12.47 -7.16 -10.39
N GLU A 252 12.37 -8.46 -10.06
CA GLU A 252 12.62 -9.57 -11.00
C GLU A 252 11.48 -9.80 -12.01
N VAL A 253 10.34 -9.12 -11.90
CA VAL A 253 9.10 -9.39 -12.66
C VAL A 253 8.88 -8.38 -13.77
#